data_1d1f98cb6204ccf4a2b983f3a049c081
#
_entry.id   1d1f98cb6204ccf4a2b983f3a049c081
#
_cell.length_a   1.000
_cell.length_b   1.000
_cell.length_c   1.000
_cell.angle_alpha   90.00
_cell.angle_beta   90.00
_cell.angle_gamma   90.00
#
_symmetry.space_group_name_H-M   'P 1'
#
loop_
_entity.id
_entity.type
_entity.pdbx_description
1 polymer ?
#
loop_
_entity_poly.entity_id
_entity_poly.type
_entity_poly.pdbx_seq_one_letter_code
_entity_poly.pdbx_strand_id
1 'polypeptide(L)'
;MNMASYLIAQCGMKEEVYADYAERNITIYSCPYFALMLIDGSALEAEWIDEWLSERMRKRRGNEVNGTGDGSSSGRDDDGISRYINCYIFLSRHRSESNKPTLTSHSTGNFSHASMGGNARELAYTYPSLQKCYMLNLYSNRGKVPNYDIVIEATHHGPTSLAKPVLFIEIGSSEREWSDMDAVSVTCHSLLASIVNFKEYSKKVGVALGGTHYPEKFTNLLIDSDIALASVASKHNLKHIDESMLRQMIAKSIEPVRYIILDWKGLGGEKDRIVNL
;
A
#
# COMPACT_ATOMS: atom_id res chain seq x y z
N MET A 1 8.80 4.36 20.78
CA MET A 1 7.49 4.78 20.22
C MET A 1 7.44 4.25 18.80
N ASN A 2 6.35 3.67 18.35
CA ASN A 2 6.20 3.19 16.98
C ASN A 2 5.42 4.22 16.12
N MET A 3 5.32 3.98 14.81
CA MET A 3 4.61 4.87 13.88
C MET A 3 3.16 5.15 14.30
N ALA A 4 2.43 4.15 14.76
CA ALA A 4 1.04 4.32 15.20
C ALA A 4 0.94 5.26 16.41
N SER A 5 1.72 5.01 17.48
CA SER A 5 1.74 5.89 18.66
C SER A 5 2.16 7.32 18.31
N TYR A 6 3.06 7.48 17.35
CA TYR A 6 3.48 8.78 16.85
C TYR A 6 2.31 9.52 16.17
N LEU A 7 1.59 8.86 15.25
CA LEU A 7 0.44 9.46 14.56
C LEU A 7 -0.69 9.83 15.52
N ILE A 8 -1.01 8.96 16.48
CA ILE A 8 -2.03 9.23 17.51
C ILE A 8 -1.71 10.53 18.24
N ALA A 9 -0.47 10.68 18.68
CA ALA A 9 -0.03 11.86 19.42
C ALA A 9 -0.02 13.14 18.55
N GLN A 10 0.48 13.04 17.32
CA GLN A 10 0.60 14.20 16.42
C GLN A 10 -0.75 14.71 15.90
N CYS A 11 -1.70 13.81 15.66
CA CYS A 11 -2.99 14.16 15.06
C CYS A 11 -4.09 14.38 16.10
N GLY A 12 -3.81 14.24 17.39
CA GLY A 12 -4.81 14.35 18.46
C GLY A 12 -5.99 13.41 18.24
N MET A 13 -5.72 12.16 17.81
CA MET A 13 -6.75 11.22 17.41
C MET A 13 -7.60 10.75 18.58
N LYS A 14 -8.88 10.58 18.34
CA LYS A 14 -9.84 10.05 19.32
C LYS A 14 -9.85 8.53 19.23
N GLU A 15 -9.77 7.88 20.38
CA GLU A 15 -9.86 6.44 20.51
C GLU A 15 -11.31 5.96 20.47
N GLU A 16 -11.57 4.94 19.68
CA GLU A 16 -12.79 4.16 19.67
C GLU A 16 -12.38 2.68 19.86
N VAL A 17 -12.70 2.08 21.00
CA VAL A 17 -12.42 0.67 21.26
C VAL A 17 -13.51 -0.19 20.66
N TYR A 18 -13.13 -1.22 19.91
CA TYR A 18 -14.05 -2.21 19.38
C TYR A 18 -13.73 -3.58 19.95
N ALA A 19 -14.80 -4.26 20.33
CA ALA A 19 -14.70 -5.63 20.78
C ALA A 19 -14.25 -6.58 19.65
N ASP A 20 -13.73 -7.70 20.08
CA ASP A 20 -13.25 -8.84 19.39
C ASP A 20 -13.98 -9.14 18.06
N TYR A 21 -13.22 -9.25 16.97
CA TYR A 21 -13.67 -9.81 15.71
C TYR A 21 -12.79 -11.00 15.34
N ALA A 22 -13.38 -12.20 15.34
CA ALA A 22 -12.66 -13.43 15.06
C ALA A 22 -11.36 -13.57 15.89
N GLU A 23 -11.48 -13.36 17.22
CA GLU A 23 -10.38 -13.42 18.19
C GLU A 23 -9.27 -12.34 18.00
N ARG A 24 -9.55 -11.28 17.25
CA ARG A 24 -8.63 -10.15 17.06
C ARG A 24 -9.09 -8.94 17.86
N ASN A 25 -8.18 -8.35 18.62
CA ASN A 25 -8.42 -7.06 19.25
C ASN A 25 -8.25 -5.94 18.22
N ILE A 26 -9.27 -5.12 18.07
CA ILE A 26 -9.25 -4.00 17.14
C ILE A 26 -9.47 -2.72 17.92
N THR A 27 -8.52 -1.79 17.84
CA THR A 27 -8.66 -0.44 18.34
C THR A 27 -8.57 0.56 17.19
N ILE A 28 -9.55 1.45 17.08
CA ILE A 28 -9.57 2.50 16.07
C ILE A 28 -9.35 3.85 16.73
N TYR A 29 -8.50 4.63 16.10
CA TYR A 29 -8.30 6.04 16.35
C TYR A 29 -8.71 6.83 15.11
N SER A 30 -9.41 7.92 15.26
CA SER A 30 -9.86 8.71 14.12
C SER A 30 -9.51 10.19 14.23
N CYS A 31 -9.28 10.81 13.07
CA CYS A 31 -9.19 12.24 12.88
C CYS A 31 -9.96 12.62 11.59
N PRO A 32 -10.12 13.93 11.25
CA PRO A 32 -10.90 14.32 10.07
C PRO A 32 -10.42 13.78 8.73
N TYR A 33 -9.18 13.33 8.63
CA TYR A 33 -8.56 12.94 7.35
C TYR A 33 -8.44 11.43 7.16
N PHE A 34 -8.28 10.67 8.26
CA PHE A 34 -8.10 9.22 8.19
C PHE A 34 -8.45 8.54 9.53
N ALA A 35 -8.63 7.24 9.47
CA ALA A 35 -8.70 6.40 10.66
C ALA A 35 -7.46 5.50 10.73
N LEU A 36 -6.90 5.35 11.92
CA LEU A 36 -5.82 4.43 12.23
C LEU A 36 -6.41 3.22 12.95
N MET A 37 -6.21 2.04 12.38
CA MET A 37 -6.65 0.78 12.98
C MET A 37 -5.43 0.02 13.51
N LEU A 38 -5.43 -0.24 14.81
CA LEU A 38 -4.49 -1.17 15.43
C LEU A 38 -5.14 -2.55 15.47
N ILE A 39 -4.46 -3.53 14.91
CA ILE A 39 -4.93 -4.92 14.84
C ILE A 39 -3.88 -5.86 15.43
N ASP A 40 -4.33 -6.86 16.15
CA ASP A 40 -3.52 -8.00 16.51
C ASP A 40 -3.48 -8.98 15.32
N GLY A 41 -2.27 -9.38 14.91
CA GLY A 41 -2.08 -10.31 13.81
C GLY A 41 -1.18 -9.78 12.70
N SER A 42 -1.11 -10.57 11.63
CA SER A 42 -0.26 -10.26 10.48
C SER A 42 -0.98 -9.32 9.50
N ALA A 43 -0.34 -8.20 9.16
CA ALA A 43 -0.80 -7.34 8.08
C ALA A 43 -0.84 -8.05 6.72
N LEU A 44 -0.06 -9.13 6.55
CA LEU A 44 0.03 -9.93 5.32
C LEU A 44 -1.25 -10.75 5.04
N GLU A 45 -2.07 -10.96 6.07
CA GLU A 45 -3.30 -11.76 6.04
C GLU A 45 -4.53 -10.89 6.38
N ALA A 46 -4.52 -9.65 5.92
CA ALA A 46 -5.50 -8.64 6.31
C ALA A 46 -6.74 -8.58 5.40
N GLU A 47 -7.00 -9.58 4.57
CA GLU A 47 -8.16 -9.67 3.67
C GLU A 47 -9.51 -9.57 4.40
N TRP A 48 -9.57 -9.99 5.65
CA TRP A 48 -10.77 -9.93 6.50
C TRP A 48 -11.25 -8.51 6.82
N ILE A 49 -10.41 -7.49 6.61
CA ILE A 49 -10.74 -6.09 6.94
C ILE A 49 -11.96 -5.59 6.16
N ASP A 50 -12.10 -5.94 4.88
CA ASP A 50 -13.23 -5.52 4.06
C ASP A 50 -14.56 -6.10 4.58
N GLU A 51 -14.57 -7.37 4.97
CA GLU A 51 -15.75 -8.04 5.53
C GLU A 51 -16.15 -7.39 6.87
N TRP A 52 -15.18 -7.21 7.75
CA TRP A 52 -15.40 -6.57 9.05
C TRP A 52 -15.95 -5.13 8.91
N LEU A 53 -15.38 -4.34 8.02
CA LEU A 53 -15.87 -2.97 7.76
C LEU A 53 -17.28 -2.99 7.18
N SER A 54 -17.59 -3.91 6.26
CA SER A 54 -18.92 -4.08 5.67
C SER A 54 -19.97 -4.42 6.72
N GLU A 55 -19.68 -5.35 7.62
CA GLU A 55 -20.58 -5.71 8.71
C GLU A 55 -20.84 -4.55 9.67
N ARG A 56 -19.79 -3.83 10.00
CA ARG A 56 -19.88 -2.68 10.89
C ARG A 56 -20.74 -1.56 10.32
N MET A 57 -20.61 -1.26 9.04
CA MET A 57 -21.42 -0.27 8.37
C MET A 57 -22.88 -0.68 8.27
N ARG A 58 -23.16 -1.97 8.05
CA ARG A 58 -24.52 -2.51 8.10
C ARG A 58 -25.16 -2.35 9.47
N LYS A 59 -24.43 -2.63 10.56
CA LYS A 59 -24.92 -2.44 11.94
C LYS A 59 -25.20 -0.97 12.27
N ARG A 60 -24.38 -0.02 11.82
CA ARG A 60 -24.64 1.42 11.99
C ARG A 60 -25.93 1.85 11.29
N ARG A 61 -26.14 1.44 10.03
CA ARG A 61 -27.37 1.74 9.28
C ARG A 61 -28.63 1.13 9.92
N GLY A 62 -28.54 -0.10 10.43
CA GLY A 62 -29.65 -0.75 11.13
C GLY A 62 -30.09 -0.02 12.40
N ASN A 63 -29.17 0.64 13.10
CA ASN A 63 -29.49 1.47 14.26
C ASN A 63 -30.06 2.85 13.90
N GLU A 64 -29.76 3.40 12.71
CA GLU A 64 -30.31 4.67 12.21
C GLU A 64 -31.71 4.50 11.62
N VAL A 65 -32.04 3.34 11.06
CA VAL A 65 -33.34 3.05 10.44
C VAL A 65 -34.46 2.82 11.48
N ASN A 66 -34.15 2.54 12.73
CA ASN A 66 -35.14 2.49 13.82
C ASN A 66 -35.65 3.88 14.29
N GLY A 67 -35.16 4.96 13.66
CA GLY A 67 -35.64 6.33 13.81
C GLY A 67 -36.23 6.82 12.50
N THR A 68 -37.53 6.56 12.27
CA THR A 68 -38.46 7.15 11.27
C THR A 68 -37.87 7.65 9.94
N GLY A 69 -38.20 6.99 8.83
CA GLY A 69 -37.98 7.54 7.47
C GLY A 69 -38.19 6.53 6.36
N ASP A 70 -39.16 6.81 5.54
CA ASP A 70 -39.70 6.14 4.37
C ASP A 70 -38.69 5.47 3.42
N GLY A 71 -39.01 4.25 3.02
CA GLY A 71 -38.16 3.45 2.13
C GLY A 71 -38.48 3.68 0.67
N SER A 72 -37.51 4.05 -0.12
CA SER A 72 -37.42 3.62 -1.52
C SER A 72 -36.05 3.99 -2.10
N SER A 73 -35.17 3.03 -2.26
CA SER A 73 -34.19 3.05 -3.35
C SER A 73 -33.72 1.63 -3.66
N SER A 74 -34.29 1.07 -4.70
CA SER A 74 -33.77 -0.07 -5.44
C SER A 74 -32.51 0.36 -6.19
N GLY A 75 -31.42 -0.34 -6.01
CA GLY A 75 -30.33 -0.22 -6.98
C GLY A 75 -28.93 -0.44 -6.43
N ARG A 76 -28.39 -1.62 -6.71
CA ARG A 76 -27.00 -2.07 -6.68
C ARG A 76 -26.38 -2.14 -5.30
N ASP A 77 -25.92 -3.35 -5.00
CA ASP A 77 -25.07 -3.73 -3.87
C ASP A 77 -23.70 -3.02 -3.94
N ASP A 78 -23.69 -1.71 -3.72
CA ASP A 78 -22.53 -0.93 -3.35
C ASP A 78 -22.38 -1.12 -1.83
N ASP A 79 -21.50 -2.02 -1.45
CA ASP A 79 -21.20 -2.35 -0.06
C ASP A 79 -20.58 -1.16 0.66
N GLY A 80 -21.29 -0.20 0.97
CA GLY A 80 -21.05 1.03 1.77
C GLY A 80 -19.60 1.43 2.14
N ILE A 81 -18.63 0.54 2.08
CA ILE A 81 -17.19 0.76 2.27
C ILE A 81 -16.66 1.67 1.17
N SER A 82 -17.15 1.51 -0.06
CA SER A 82 -16.70 2.22 -1.25
C SER A 82 -16.75 3.74 -1.12
N ARG A 83 -17.65 4.28 -0.28
CA ARG A 83 -17.83 5.72 -0.14
C ARG A 83 -16.88 6.40 0.83
N TYR A 84 -16.27 5.64 1.77
CA TYR A 84 -15.53 6.23 2.88
C TYR A 84 -14.04 5.86 2.88
N ILE A 85 -13.64 4.80 2.19
CA ILE A 85 -12.26 4.34 2.15
C ILE A 85 -11.74 4.43 0.71
N ASN A 86 -10.67 5.19 0.53
CA ASN A 86 -10.01 5.35 -0.75
C ASN A 86 -8.78 4.44 -0.91
N CYS A 87 -8.13 4.10 0.19
CA CYS A 87 -6.91 3.30 0.19
C CYS A 87 -6.65 2.72 1.58
N TYR A 88 -6.08 1.54 1.65
CA TYR A 88 -5.48 0.97 2.85
C TYR A 88 -3.98 1.24 2.86
N ILE A 89 -3.48 1.82 3.95
CA ILE A 89 -2.05 2.07 4.15
C ILE A 89 -1.60 1.27 5.35
N PHE A 90 -0.71 0.32 5.12
CA PHE A 90 -0.13 -0.51 6.17
C PHE A 90 1.20 0.08 6.63
N LEU A 91 1.27 0.42 7.91
CA LEU A 91 2.49 0.87 8.56
C LEU A 91 3.18 -0.35 9.16
N SER A 92 4.24 -0.80 8.54
CA SER A 92 4.87 -2.07 8.82
C SER A 92 6.35 -1.94 9.18
N ARG A 93 6.90 -3.04 9.66
CA ARG A 93 8.32 -3.23 9.92
C ARG A 93 8.88 -4.15 8.86
N HIS A 94 9.87 -3.67 8.14
CA HIS A 94 10.60 -4.50 7.19
C HIS A 94 11.76 -5.23 7.88
N ARG A 95 11.94 -6.50 7.58
CA ARG A 95 13.08 -7.29 8.00
C ARG A 95 13.89 -7.74 6.80
N SER A 96 15.19 -7.44 6.78
CA SER A 96 16.09 -7.85 5.69
C SER A 96 17.38 -8.41 6.26
N GLU A 97 17.87 -9.49 5.64
CA GLU A 97 19.16 -10.09 5.98
C GLU A 97 20.34 -9.13 5.70
N SER A 98 20.16 -8.16 4.82
CA SER A 98 21.19 -7.15 4.52
C SER A 98 21.46 -6.22 5.69
N ASN A 99 20.53 -6.11 6.66
CA ASN A 99 20.56 -5.19 7.80
C ASN A 99 20.84 -3.71 7.41
N LYS A 100 20.57 -3.32 6.17
CA LYS A 100 20.69 -1.92 5.75
C LYS A 100 19.48 -1.13 6.25
N PRO A 101 19.71 0.03 6.89
CA PRO A 101 18.63 0.94 7.21
C PRO A 101 17.89 1.37 5.95
N THR A 102 16.57 1.14 5.90
CA THR A 102 15.75 1.48 4.73
C THR A 102 14.42 2.10 5.15
N LEU A 103 13.94 3.04 4.35
CA LEU A 103 12.56 3.51 4.37
C LEU A 103 11.95 3.17 3.03
N THR A 104 10.93 2.32 3.04
CA THR A 104 10.42 1.74 1.80
C THR A 104 8.91 1.94 1.64
N SER A 105 8.46 1.74 0.41
CA SER A 105 7.04 1.68 0.06
C SER A 105 6.84 0.75 -1.12
N HIS A 106 5.75 -0.03 -1.10
CA HIS A 106 5.38 -0.91 -2.20
C HIS A 106 3.88 -1.21 -2.23
N SER A 107 3.40 -1.63 -3.39
CA SER A 107 2.10 -2.29 -3.55
C SER A 107 2.24 -3.79 -3.28
N THR A 108 1.14 -4.45 -2.88
CA THR A 108 1.13 -5.89 -2.59
C THR A 108 0.67 -6.72 -3.79
N GLY A 109 1.10 -8.00 -3.81
CA GLY A 109 0.71 -8.94 -4.85
C GLY A 109 1.64 -10.13 -4.99
N ASN A 110 1.09 -11.25 -5.40
CA ASN A 110 1.81 -12.50 -5.61
C ASN A 110 1.84 -12.85 -7.10
N PHE A 111 3.00 -12.78 -7.74
CA PHE A 111 3.17 -13.14 -9.15
C PHE A 111 3.12 -14.66 -9.36
N SER A 112 3.37 -15.46 -8.31
CA SER A 112 3.33 -16.92 -8.35
C SER A 112 2.64 -17.48 -7.10
N HIS A 113 3.38 -18.06 -6.17
CA HIS A 113 2.85 -18.65 -4.94
C HIS A 113 2.61 -17.57 -3.88
N ALA A 114 1.64 -17.81 -2.99
CA ALA A 114 1.31 -16.95 -1.86
C ALA A 114 1.99 -17.45 -0.58
N SER A 115 3.31 -17.36 -0.52
CA SER A 115 4.08 -17.82 0.65
C SER A 115 4.02 -16.88 1.86
N MET A 116 3.60 -15.64 1.64
CA MET A 116 3.49 -14.60 2.67
C MET A 116 2.15 -13.84 2.54
N GLY A 117 1.05 -14.55 2.76
CA GLY A 117 -0.31 -14.00 2.71
C GLY A 117 -0.81 -13.68 1.30
N GLY A 118 -2.11 -13.39 1.21
CA GLY A 118 -2.79 -13.15 -0.05
C GLY A 118 -3.08 -14.41 -0.86
N ASN A 119 -3.53 -14.26 -2.07
CA ASN A 119 -3.79 -15.35 -3.02
C ASN A 119 -2.65 -15.50 -4.02
N ALA A 120 -2.43 -16.74 -4.48
CA ALA A 120 -1.45 -17.02 -5.53
C ALA A 120 -1.87 -16.39 -6.86
N ARG A 121 -0.92 -15.81 -7.59
CA ARG A 121 -1.15 -15.16 -8.89
C ARG A 121 -2.23 -14.06 -8.83
N GLU A 122 -2.27 -13.32 -7.72
CA GLU A 122 -3.17 -12.19 -7.54
C GLU A 122 -2.40 -10.96 -7.09
N LEU A 123 -2.71 -9.81 -7.71
CA LEU A 123 -2.19 -8.50 -7.34
C LEU A 123 -3.27 -7.68 -6.64
N ALA A 124 -2.90 -6.89 -5.65
CA ALA A 124 -3.80 -5.90 -5.05
C ALA A 124 -4.03 -4.71 -5.99
N TYR A 125 -5.09 -3.97 -5.75
CA TYR A 125 -5.25 -2.65 -6.37
C TYR A 125 -4.15 -1.70 -5.89
N THR A 126 -3.66 -0.85 -6.81
CA THR A 126 -2.60 0.12 -6.55
C THR A 126 -3.11 1.56 -6.68
N TYR A 127 -2.47 2.47 -5.95
CA TYR A 127 -2.69 3.91 -6.06
C TYR A 127 -1.36 4.63 -6.38
N PRO A 128 -0.96 4.64 -7.66
CA PRO A 128 0.35 5.14 -8.10
C PRO A 128 0.68 6.56 -7.66
N SER A 129 -0.25 7.51 -7.82
CA SER A 129 -0.03 8.91 -7.42
C SER A 129 0.16 9.06 -5.91
N LEU A 130 -0.52 8.23 -5.09
CA LEU A 130 -0.35 8.28 -3.64
C LEU A 130 1.05 7.78 -3.24
N GLN A 131 1.48 6.64 -3.79
CA GLN A 131 2.83 6.14 -3.57
C GLN A 131 3.89 7.16 -4.01
N LYS A 132 3.73 7.75 -5.18
CA LYS A 132 4.64 8.78 -5.68
C LYS A 132 4.67 10.00 -4.77
N CYS A 133 3.52 10.49 -4.34
CA CYS A 133 3.42 11.61 -3.42
C CYS A 133 4.16 11.33 -2.11
N TYR A 134 3.97 10.15 -1.54
CA TYR A 134 4.67 9.71 -0.34
C TYR A 134 6.19 9.65 -0.56
N MET A 135 6.65 9.00 -1.62
CA MET A 135 8.08 8.88 -1.91
C MET A 135 8.77 10.23 -2.16
N LEU A 136 8.09 11.17 -2.81
CA LEU A 136 8.62 12.54 -3.00
C LEU A 136 8.73 13.30 -1.68
N ASN A 137 7.72 13.21 -0.80
CA ASN A 137 7.77 13.79 0.54
C ASN A 137 8.87 13.16 1.39
N LEU A 138 9.00 11.83 1.33
CA LEU A 138 10.03 11.10 2.05
C LEU A 138 11.42 11.49 1.57
N TYR A 139 11.65 11.52 0.27
CA TYR A 139 12.91 11.88 -0.34
C TYR A 139 13.31 13.34 -0.09
N SER A 140 12.35 14.25 -0.03
CA SER A 140 12.62 15.67 0.33
C SER A 140 13.08 15.83 1.78
N ASN A 141 12.73 14.90 2.66
CA ASN A 141 13.15 14.86 4.06
C ASN A 141 14.40 13.99 4.34
N ARG A 142 15.02 13.40 3.31
CA ARG A 142 16.16 12.47 3.45
C ARG A 142 17.34 13.01 4.26
N GLY A 143 17.53 14.32 4.28
CA GLY A 143 18.58 14.96 5.07
C GLY A 143 18.44 14.78 6.58
N LYS A 144 17.24 14.43 7.07
CA LYS A 144 16.99 14.13 8.49
C LYS A 144 17.32 12.68 8.86
N VAL A 145 17.44 11.81 7.87
CA VAL A 145 17.75 10.36 8.00
C VAL A 145 18.85 9.95 7.04
N PRO A 146 20.06 10.56 7.13
CA PRO A 146 21.12 10.41 6.11
C PRO A 146 21.67 8.99 6.01
N ASN A 147 21.42 8.13 6.99
CA ASN A 147 21.90 6.76 7.03
C ASN A 147 20.88 5.76 6.43
N TYR A 148 19.72 6.23 5.98
CA TYR A 148 18.68 5.39 5.42
C TYR A 148 18.65 5.46 3.89
N ASP A 149 18.60 4.30 3.26
CA ASP A 149 18.24 4.21 1.85
C ASP A 149 16.73 4.41 1.69
N ILE A 150 16.32 5.34 0.84
CA ILE A 150 14.92 5.59 0.50
C ILE A 150 14.63 4.97 -0.86
N VAL A 151 13.84 3.91 -0.89
CA VAL A 151 13.65 3.09 -2.09
C VAL A 151 12.26 2.46 -2.13
N ILE A 152 11.70 2.30 -3.33
CA ILE A 152 10.52 1.43 -3.49
C ILE A 152 10.94 -0.04 -3.46
N GLU A 153 10.01 -0.92 -3.10
CA GLU A 153 10.18 -2.35 -3.27
C GLU A 153 9.38 -2.86 -4.47
N ALA A 154 9.85 -3.94 -5.07
CA ALA A 154 9.06 -4.67 -6.04
C ALA A 154 7.78 -5.20 -5.37
N THR A 155 6.68 -5.25 -6.10
CA THR A 155 5.40 -5.79 -5.63
C THR A 155 5.55 -7.22 -5.14
N HIS A 156 5.14 -7.49 -3.90
CA HIS A 156 5.23 -8.81 -3.27
C HIS A 156 4.23 -8.95 -2.12
N HIS A 157 4.06 -10.14 -1.60
CA HIS A 157 3.20 -10.61 -0.50
C HIS A 157 1.74 -10.09 -0.50
N GLY A 158 0.95 -10.53 0.48
CA GLY A 158 -0.43 -10.10 0.74
C GLY A 158 -0.53 -8.81 1.58
N PRO A 159 -1.75 -8.29 1.76
CA PRO A 159 -3.01 -8.80 1.21
C PRO A 159 -3.16 -8.51 -0.28
N THR A 160 -3.96 -9.31 -1.01
CA THR A 160 -4.14 -9.18 -2.48
C THR A 160 -5.57 -8.94 -2.92
N SER A 161 -6.56 -9.31 -2.09
CA SER A 161 -7.98 -9.34 -2.45
C SER A 161 -8.82 -8.20 -1.85
N LEU A 162 -8.19 -7.23 -1.18
CA LEU A 162 -8.91 -6.07 -0.67
C LEU A 162 -9.52 -5.26 -1.81
N ALA A 163 -10.75 -4.75 -1.58
CA ALA A 163 -11.53 -4.02 -2.58
C ALA A 163 -10.96 -2.62 -2.92
N LYS A 164 -10.04 -2.13 -2.10
CA LYS A 164 -9.38 -0.82 -2.28
C LYS A 164 -7.88 -0.95 -2.45
N PRO A 165 -7.22 0.06 -3.03
CA PRO A 165 -5.77 0.07 -3.17
C PRO A 165 -5.05 -0.18 -1.86
N VAL A 166 -3.93 -0.87 -1.95
CA VAL A 166 -3.07 -1.22 -0.82
C VAL A 166 -1.69 -0.61 -1.02
N LEU A 167 -1.22 0.07 0.01
CA LEU A 167 0.12 0.63 0.07
C LEU A 167 0.80 0.22 1.38
N PHE A 168 1.96 -0.41 1.28
CA PHE A 168 2.83 -0.64 2.43
C PHE A 168 3.85 0.49 2.56
N ILE A 169 4.07 0.91 3.78
CA ILE A 169 5.09 1.89 4.20
C ILE A 169 5.85 1.24 5.34
N GLU A 170 7.16 1.09 5.18
CA GLU A 170 7.95 0.27 6.07
C GLU A 170 9.23 0.96 6.53
N ILE A 171 9.60 0.68 7.78
CA ILE A 171 10.91 1.02 8.34
C ILE A 171 11.70 -0.27 8.51
N GLY A 172 12.84 -0.36 7.91
CA GLY A 172 13.74 -1.52 7.96
C GLY A 172 15.16 -1.17 8.34
N SER A 173 15.91 -2.16 8.78
CA SER A 173 15.67 -3.60 8.57
C SER A 173 15.66 -4.40 9.89
N SER A 174 15.87 -3.76 11.04
CA SER A 174 15.98 -4.43 12.34
C SER A 174 15.29 -3.63 13.47
N GLU A 175 15.32 -4.19 14.70
CA GLU A 175 14.74 -3.52 15.88
C GLU A 175 15.34 -2.14 16.15
N ARG A 176 16.59 -1.94 15.77
CA ARG A 176 17.26 -0.66 15.88
C ARG A 176 16.55 0.40 15.03
N GLU A 177 16.32 0.12 13.77
CA GLU A 177 15.67 1.02 12.84
C GLU A 177 14.17 1.22 13.19
N TRP A 178 13.49 0.16 13.64
CA TRP A 178 12.07 0.26 14.06
C TRP A 178 11.86 1.14 15.28
N SER A 179 12.91 1.35 16.08
CA SER A 179 12.90 2.19 17.29
C SER A 179 13.51 3.57 17.06
N ASP A 180 14.04 3.83 15.86
CA ASP A 180 14.64 5.11 15.49
C ASP A 180 13.56 6.18 15.32
N MET A 181 13.55 7.17 16.24
CA MET A 181 12.54 8.21 16.28
C MET A 181 12.64 9.19 15.11
N ASP A 182 13.82 9.38 14.54
CA ASP A 182 14.00 10.23 13.36
C ASP A 182 13.38 9.54 12.14
N ALA A 183 13.61 8.23 11.98
CA ALA A 183 12.99 7.43 10.93
C ALA A 183 11.45 7.40 11.09
N VAL A 184 10.93 7.15 12.29
CA VAL A 184 9.50 7.18 12.59
C VAL A 184 8.90 8.56 12.27
N SER A 185 9.54 9.64 12.72
CA SER A 185 9.08 11.02 12.51
C SER A 185 9.04 11.37 11.03
N VAL A 186 10.12 11.10 10.29
CA VAL A 186 10.20 11.41 8.84
C VAL A 186 9.17 10.62 8.05
N THR A 187 9.01 9.33 8.32
CA THR A 187 8.02 8.45 7.69
C THR A 187 6.60 8.97 7.93
N CYS A 188 6.24 9.22 9.19
CA CYS A 188 4.89 9.66 9.54
C CYS A 188 4.58 11.07 9.01
N HIS A 189 5.51 12.03 9.09
CA HIS A 189 5.30 13.36 8.54
C HIS A 189 5.16 13.32 7.01
N SER A 190 5.96 12.50 6.32
CA SER A 190 5.84 12.33 4.87
C SER A 190 4.51 11.73 4.47
N LEU A 191 4.00 10.75 5.25
CA LEU A 191 2.67 10.19 5.05
C LEU A 191 1.57 11.23 5.26
N LEU A 192 1.60 11.96 6.40
CA LEU A 192 0.61 12.99 6.69
C LEU A 192 0.58 14.08 5.62
N ALA A 193 1.74 14.56 5.18
CA ALA A 193 1.84 15.52 4.10
C ALA A 193 1.23 14.98 2.79
N SER A 194 1.37 13.68 2.53
CA SER A 194 0.84 13.03 1.34
C SER A 194 -0.68 12.84 1.38
N ILE A 195 -1.25 12.62 2.56
CA ILE A 195 -2.70 12.50 2.73
C ILE A 195 -3.37 13.89 2.68
N VAL A 196 -2.85 14.84 3.45
CA VAL A 196 -3.47 16.17 3.60
C VAL A 196 -3.32 17.03 2.34
N ASN A 197 -2.16 16.94 1.68
CA ASN A 197 -1.85 17.72 0.48
C ASN A 197 -1.85 16.85 -0.78
N PHE A 198 -2.60 15.76 -0.77
CA PHE A 198 -2.65 14.87 -1.93
C PHE A 198 -3.00 15.66 -3.20
N LYS A 199 -2.16 15.46 -4.19
CA LYS A 199 -2.41 15.92 -5.55
C LYS A 199 -2.20 14.75 -6.48
N GLU A 200 -3.01 14.65 -7.51
CA GLU A 200 -2.73 13.74 -8.61
C GLU A 200 -1.43 14.18 -9.29
N TYR A 201 -0.33 13.53 -8.90
CA TYR A 201 1.01 13.94 -9.32
C TYR A 201 1.34 13.55 -10.73
N SER A 202 0.65 12.54 -11.28
CA SER A 202 1.03 12.03 -12.58
C SER A 202 -0.15 11.63 -13.43
N LYS A 203 -0.17 12.18 -14.64
CA LYS A 203 -0.98 11.64 -15.74
C LYS A 203 -0.27 10.49 -16.49
N LYS A 204 0.95 10.12 -16.06
CA LYS A 204 1.80 9.09 -16.66
C LYS A 204 2.02 7.97 -15.67
N VAL A 205 1.14 6.99 -15.71
CA VAL A 205 1.24 5.79 -14.89
C VAL A 205 1.78 4.64 -15.70
N GLY A 206 2.74 3.90 -15.13
CA GLY A 206 3.32 2.72 -15.73
C GLY A 206 3.34 1.51 -14.80
N VAL A 207 3.42 0.33 -15.39
CA VAL A 207 3.86 -0.90 -14.73
C VAL A 207 5.31 -1.16 -15.08
N ALA A 208 6.08 -1.71 -14.15
CA ALA A 208 7.52 -1.86 -14.31
C ALA A 208 7.96 -3.33 -14.24
N LEU A 209 8.88 -3.73 -15.12
CA LEU A 209 9.37 -5.10 -15.23
C LEU A 209 10.90 -5.13 -15.24
N GLY A 210 11.48 -5.94 -14.35
CA GLY A 210 12.92 -6.08 -14.18
C GLY A 210 13.41 -5.51 -12.85
N GLY A 211 14.74 -5.38 -12.72
CA GLY A 211 15.35 -4.92 -11.48
C GLY A 211 15.41 -5.97 -10.38
N THR A 212 15.89 -5.56 -9.23
CA THR A 212 15.98 -6.39 -8.02
C THR A 212 14.74 -6.23 -7.14
N HIS A 213 14.76 -6.76 -5.92
CA HIS A 213 13.75 -6.52 -4.90
C HIS A 213 13.67 -5.02 -4.54
N TYR A 214 14.82 -4.37 -4.43
CA TYR A 214 14.94 -2.92 -4.30
C TYR A 214 15.34 -2.32 -5.65
N PRO A 215 14.37 -1.97 -6.53
CA PRO A 215 14.66 -1.58 -7.90
C PRO A 215 15.07 -0.11 -7.99
N GLU A 216 16.34 0.18 -7.73
CA GLU A 216 16.89 1.54 -7.70
C GLU A 216 16.56 2.38 -8.94
N LYS A 217 16.62 1.78 -10.14
CA LYS A 217 16.29 2.50 -11.38
C LYS A 217 14.83 2.95 -11.43
N PHE A 218 13.92 2.14 -10.92
CA PHE A 218 12.51 2.49 -10.85
C PHE A 218 12.24 3.48 -9.72
N THR A 219 12.99 3.41 -8.62
CA THR A 219 12.96 4.42 -7.57
C THR A 219 13.37 5.79 -8.13
N ASN A 220 14.52 5.85 -8.83
CA ASN A 220 15.01 7.08 -9.44
C ASN A 220 14.02 7.60 -10.51
N LEU A 221 13.48 6.73 -11.35
CA LEU A 221 12.45 7.11 -12.32
C LEU A 221 11.23 7.75 -11.64
N LEU A 222 10.75 7.13 -10.55
CA LEU A 222 9.61 7.66 -9.79
C LEU A 222 9.91 9.02 -9.18
N ILE A 223 11.14 9.24 -8.65
CA ILE A 223 11.52 10.50 -7.98
C ILE A 223 11.85 11.59 -9.00
N ASP A 224 12.60 11.29 -10.05
CA ASP A 224 13.20 12.27 -10.95
C ASP A 224 12.33 12.61 -12.17
N SER A 225 11.19 11.94 -12.35
CA SER A 225 10.29 12.17 -13.50
C SER A 225 8.86 12.43 -13.05
N ASP A 226 7.94 12.61 -14.00
CA ASP A 226 6.50 12.71 -13.78
C ASP A 226 5.76 11.34 -13.85
N ILE A 227 6.52 10.24 -13.95
CA ILE A 227 5.96 8.87 -13.97
C ILE A 227 5.64 8.40 -12.56
N ALA A 228 4.44 7.85 -12.37
CA ALA A 228 4.06 7.07 -11.20
C ALA A 228 4.01 5.58 -11.57
N LEU A 229 4.28 4.71 -10.60
CA LEU A 229 4.35 3.27 -10.81
C LEU A 229 3.19 2.57 -10.10
N ALA A 230 2.52 1.68 -10.83
CA ALA A 230 1.50 0.78 -10.27
C ALA A 230 2.18 -0.46 -9.66
N SER A 231 2.27 -1.55 -10.40
CA SER A 231 2.96 -2.76 -9.95
C SER A 231 4.38 -2.82 -10.52
N VAL A 232 5.30 -3.37 -9.74
CA VAL A 232 6.71 -3.56 -10.12
C VAL A 232 7.07 -5.03 -9.99
N ALA A 233 7.29 -5.71 -11.11
CA ALA A 233 7.73 -7.10 -11.13
C ALA A 233 9.26 -7.17 -11.15
N SER A 234 9.87 -7.72 -10.09
CA SER A 234 11.31 -7.94 -10.05
C SER A 234 11.77 -8.99 -11.07
N LYS A 235 13.07 -9.01 -11.37
CA LYS A 235 13.66 -10.00 -12.28
C LYS A 235 13.33 -11.45 -11.92
N HIS A 236 13.15 -11.75 -10.63
CA HIS A 236 12.83 -13.10 -10.14
C HIS A 236 11.39 -13.51 -10.50
N ASN A 237 10.51 -12.55 -10.71
CA ASN A 237 9.12 -12.76 -11.05
C ASN A 237 8.87 -12.77 -12.57
N LEU A 238 9.81 -12.34 -13.40
CA LEU A 238 9.61 -12.22 -14.85
C LEU A 238 9.10 -13.51 -15.49
N LYS A 239 9.64 -14.67 -15.11
CA LYS A 239 9.22 -15.98 -15.62
C LYS A 239 7.75 -16.32 -15.34
N HIS A 240 7.11 -15.63 -14.40
CA HIS A 240 5.71 -15.79 -14.04
C HIS A 240 4.79 -14.74 -14.67
N ILE A 241 5.35 -13.79 -15.42
CA ILE A 241 4.58 -12.79 -16.17
C ILE A 241 4.15 -13.39 -17.49
N ASP A 242 2.90 -13.73 -17.59
CA ASP A 242 2.19 -14.06 -18.81
C ASP A 242 1.18 -12.94 -19.14
N GLU A 243 0.42 -13.10 -20.22
CA GLU A 243 -0.60 -12.12 -20.64
C GLU A 243 -1.62 -11.85 -19.52
N SER A 244 -2.07 -12.88 -18.81
CA SER A 244 -3.04 -12.73 -17.70
C SER A 244 -2.47 -11.88 -16.57
N MET A 245 -1.23 -12.13 -16.17
CA MET A 245 -0.57 -11.37 -15.11
C MET A 245 -0.28 -9.93 -15.54
N LEU A 246 0.16 -9.72 -16.79
CA LEU A 246 0.38 -8.37 -17.32
C LEU A 246 -0.94 -7.58 -17.38
N ARG A 247 -2.04 -8.22 -17.80
CA ARG A 247 -3.38 -7.61 -17.73
C ARG A 247 -3.78 -7.25 -16.31
N GLN A 248 -3.48 -8.09 -15.31
CA GLN A 248 -3.71 -7.75 -13.91
C GLN A 248 -2.88 -6.54 -13.47
N MET A 249 -1.59 -6.48 -13.81
CA MET A 249 -0.73 -5.32 -13.48
C MET A 249 -1.34 -4.02 -13.99
N ILE A 250 -1.95 -4.05 -15.18
CA ILE A 250 -2.59 -2.88 -15.79
C ILE A 250 -3.95 -2.59 -15.15
N ALA A 251 -4.80 -3.61 -14.99
CA ALA A 251 -6.19 -3.44 -14.56
C ALA A 251 -6.34 -3.17 -13.05
N LYS A 252 -5.39 -3.64 -12.23
CA LYS A 252 -5.39 -3.44 -10.78
C LYS A 252 -4.77 -2.09 -10.36
N SER A 253 -4.76 -1.10 -11.24
CA SER A 253 -4.45 0.29 -10.91
C SER A 253 -5.73 1.13 -10.97
N ILE A 254 -6.00 1.94 -9.95
CA ILE A 254 -7.14 2.86 -9.97
C ILE A 254 -6.93 4.06 -10.89
N GLU A 255 -5.68 4.27 -11.31
CA GLU A 255 -5.29 5.29 -12.28
C GLU A 255 -4.93 4.61 -13.60
N PRO A 256 -5.29 5.18 -14.77
CA PRO A 256 -5.07 4.54 -16.06
C PRO A 256 -3.58 4.30 -16.35
N VAL A 257 -3.17 3.04 -16.44
CA VAL A 257 -1.82 2.66 -16.87
C VAL A 257 -1.66 2.93 -18.36
N ARG A 258 -0.59 3.63 -18.74
CA ARG A 258 -0.27 4.03 -20.11
C ARG A 258 1.07 3.52 -20.62
N TYR A 259 1.90 3.00 -19.72
CA TYR A 259 3.26 2.59 -20.05
C TYR A 259 3.60 1.24 -19.43
N ILE A 260 4.33 0.44 -20.19
CA ILE A 260 5.08 -0.72 -19.68
C ILE A 260 6.56 -0.31 -19.69
N ILE A 261 7.18 -0.29 -18.52
CA ILE A 261 8.53 0.22 -18.32
C ILE A 261 9.47 -0.95 -18.06
N LEU A 262 10.50 -1.06 -18.87
CA LEU A 262 11.42 -2.20 -18.83
C LEU A 262 12.80 -1.78 -18.33
N ASP A 263 13.28 -2.41 -17.25
CA ASP A 263 14.72 -2.41 -16.99
C ASP A 263 15.40 -3.39 -17.96
N TRP A 264 15.80 -2.88 -19.10
CA TRP A 264 16.33 -3.70 -20.20
C TRP A 264 17.44 -4.67 -19.79
N LYS A 265 18.36 -4.23 -18.91
CA LYS A 265 19.42 -5.11 -18.37
C LYS A 265 18.84 -6.10 -17.36
N GLY A 266 17.90 -5.65 -16.55
CA GLY A 266 17.24 -6.46 -15.53
C GLY A 266 16.32 -7.55 -16.09
N LEU A 267 15.89 -7.46 -17.35
CA LEU A 267 15.12 -8.54 -18.01
C LEU A 267 15.95 -9.82 -18.23
N GLY A 268 17.26 -9.70 -18.37
CA GLY A 268 18.14 -10.87 -18.58
C GLY A 268 17.74 -11.69 -19.81
N GLY A 269 17.54 -12.99 -19.64
CA GLY A 269 17.11 -13.93 -20.69
C GLY A 269 15.62 -13.85 -21.06
N GLU A 270 14.81 -13.09 -20.29
CA GLU A 270 13.36 -12.97 -20.53
C GLU A 270 12.99 -11.89 -21.55
N LYS A 271 13.97 -11.19 -22.14
CA LYS A 271 13.76 -10.02 -23.01
C LYS A 271 12.79 -10.30 -24.16
N ASP A 272 13.10 -11.31 -24.97
CA ASP A 272 12.31 -11.60 -26.17
C ASP A 272 10.89 -12.04 -25.81
N ARG A 273 10.75 -12.81 -24.74
CA ARG A 273 9.45 -13.25 -24.25
C ARG A 273 8.61 -12.09 -23.72
N ILE A 274 9.19 -11.21 -22.92
CA ILE A 274 8.48 -10.07 -22.32
C ILE A 274 8.07 -9.05 -23.40
N VAL A 275 8.93 -8.82 -24.41
CA VAL A 275 8.62 -7.86 -25.50
C VAL A 275 7.52 -8.39 -26.43
N ASN A 276 7.38 -9.71 -26.53
CA ASN A 276 6.36 -10.35 -27.38
C ASN A 276 5.04 -10.69 -26.66
N LEU A 277 4.90 -10.29 -25.38
CA LEU A 277 3.65 -10.37 -24.61
C LEU A 277 2.69 -9.23 -25.01
#